data_e6a7121e05e765d55d5efd75f53a4b95
#
_entry.id   e6a7121e05e765d55d5efd75f53a4b95
#
_cell.length_a   1.000
_cell.length_b   1.000
_cell.length_c   1.000
_cell.angle_alpha   90.00
_cell.angle_beta   90.00
_cell.angle_gamma   90.00
#
_symmetry.space_group_name_H-M   'P 1'
#
loop_
_entity.id
_entity.type
_entity.pdbx_description
1 polymer ?
#
loop_
_entity_poly.entity_id
_entity_poly.type
_entity_poly.pdbx_seq_one_letter_code
_entity_poly.pdbx_strand_id
1 'polypeptide(L)'
;MPLVTAGLNRNSIHAEEYPMNHRLNKDRIETLHAARFLNLYDLQYAEGKHYFEASRRGKNDLVVRMTDEEVRGMLPDAVTIAVVLHLPGDQTRLLMSYEYRYPVGQFLLSPVAGLLDPDDRHCADPLVSAAIREIREETGLTVKESDKVRVLNPCAFSSPGMTDESNAFLCAEITLDNLEELNQNGAEGSELFDGFELLDREHAKEIYRSGRDDHGNFYSLAAWTVLCIFLSMF
;
A
#
# COMPACT_ATOMS: atom_id res chain seq x y z
N MET A 1 -4.28 -41.00 13.91
CA MET A 1 -3.69 -40.97 12.56
C MET A 1 -2.90 -39.66 12.45
N PRO A 2 -1.59 -39.69 12.25
CA PRO A 2 -0.78 -38.50 12.13
C PRO A 2 -0.95 -37.91 10.73
N LEU A 3 -1.17 -36.57 10.66
CA LEU A 3 -1.17 -35.79 9.43
C LEU A 3 0.22 -35.81 8.79
N VAL A 4 0.29 -36.39 7.59
CA VAL A 4 1.48 -36.33 6.74
C VAL A 4 1.59 -34.91 6.18
N THR A 5 2.53 -34.12 6.71
CA THR A 5 2.95 -32.86 6.08
C THR A 5 3.72 -33.22 4.82
N ALA A 6 3.06 -33.08 3.66
CA ALA A 6 3.73 -33.14 2.37
C ALA A 6 4.74 -31.98 2.29
N GLY A 7 6.02 -32.30 2.32
CA GLY A 7 7.10 -31.35 2.09
C GLY A 7 6.98 -30.76 0.69
N LEU A 8 6.71 -29.48 0.60
CA LEU A 8 6.84 -28.71 -0.64
C LEU A 8 8.30 -28.76 -1.06
N ASN A 9 8.56 -29.50 -2.14
CA ASN A 9 9.86 -29.58 -2.76
C ASN A 9 10.15 -28.19 -3.38
N ARG A 10 10.88 -27.35 -2.64
CA ARG A 10 11.31 -26.03 -3.11
C ARG A 10 12.44 -26.27 -4.12
N ASN A 11 12.10 -26.34 -5.39
CA ASN A 11 13.06 -26.14 -6.48
C ASN A 11 13.45 -24.65 -6.51
N SER A 12 14.22 -24.20 -5.52
CA SER A 12 14.94 -22.95 -5.64
C SER A 12 16.10 -23.20 -6.60
N ILE A 13 16.01 -22.64 -7.80
CA ILE A 13 17.16 -22.45 -8.66
C ILE A 13 18.03 -21.44 -7.93
N HIS A 14 19.00 -21.90 -7.15
CA HIS A 14 20.01 -21.01 -6.59
C HIS A 14 20.86 -20.56 -7.77
N ALA A 15 20.75 -19.29 -8.16
CA ALA A 15 21.83 -18.62 -8.84
C ALA A 15 23.11 -18.81 -7.98
N GLU A 16 24.24 -19.02 -8.62
CA GLU A 16 25.56 -19.19 -8.00
C GLU A 16 25.68 -18.22 -6.80
N GLU A 17 26.20 -18.71 -5.68
CA GLU A 17 26.31 -17.98 -4.43
C GLU A 17 26.76 -16.53 -4.69
N TYR A 18 25.81 -15.59 -4.66
CA TYR A 18 26.17 -14.18 -4.58
C TYR A 18 26.95 -14.01 -3.28
N PRO A 19 28.19 -13.48 -3.34
CA PRO A 19 28.95 -13.26 -2.13
C PRO A 19 28.11 -12.42 -1.17
N MET A 20 27.89 -12.95 0.04
CA MET A 20 27.05 -12.41 1.11
C MET A 20 27.44 -10.99 1.58
N ASN A 21 28.25 -10.28 0.84
CA ASN A 21 28.86 -9.02 1.21
C ASN A 21 28.40 -7.83 0.36
N HIS A 22 27.15 -7.87 -0.17
CA HIS A 22 26.57 -6.72 -0.87
C HIS A 22 25.89 -5.71 0.04
N ARG A 23 26.07 -5.82 1.36
CA ARG A 23 25.56 -4.78 2.26
C ARG A 23 26.32 -3.48 2.01
N LEU A 24 25.56 -2.46 1.68
CA LEU A 24 26.07 -1.11 1.54
C LEU A 24 26.86 -0.71 2.80
N ASN A 25 28.03 -0.11 2.61
CA ASN A 25 28.73 0.55 3.72
C ASN A 25 27.90 1.76 4.16
N LYS A 26 27.37 1.69 5.37
CA LYS A 26 26.50 2.73 5.95
C LYS A 26 27.16 4.11 6.01
N ASP A 27 28.48 4.19 5.96
CA ASP A 27 29.24 5.44 5.93
C ASP A 27 29.29 6.07 4.53
N ARG A 28 28.94 5.32 3.50
CA ARG A 28 28.91 5.76 2.10
C ARG A 28 27.50 6.19 1.63
N ILE A 29 26.70 6.69 2.53
CA ILE A 29 25.40 7.28 2.20
C ILE A 29 25.55 8.80 2.29
N GLU A 30 25.27 9.51 1.20
CA GLU A 30 25.28 10.97 1.15
C GLU A 30 23.86 11.51 1.01
N THR A 31 23.52 12.58 1.74
CA THR A 31 22.27 13.29 1.54
C THR A 31 22.46 14.32 0.44
N LEU A 32 21.82 14.13 -0.70
CA LEU A 32 21.88 15.06 -1.83
C LEU A 32 20.89 16.21 -1.67
N HIS A 33 19.71 15.91 -1.12
CA HIS A 33 18.68 16.89 -0.82
C HIS A 33 17.87 16.44 0.38
N ALA A 34 17.50 17.39 1.24
CA ALA A 34 16.61 17.14 2.38
C ALA A 34 15.45 18.13 2.33
N ALA A 35 14.22 17.62 2.30
CA ALA A 35 13.00 18.39 2.35
C ALA A 35 12.05 17.84 3.44
N ARG A 36 10.96 18.56 3.69
CA ARG A 36 10.01 18.19 4.74
C ARG A 36 9.42 16.80 4.58
N PHE A 37 9.11 16.39 3.33
CA PHE A 37 8.34 15.18 3.03
C PHE A 37 9.12 14.13 2.24
N LEU A 38 10.24 14.53 1.63
CA LEU A 38 11.01 13.65 0.76
C LEU A 38 12.48 14.07 0.78
N ASN A 39 13.35 13.09 0.94
CA ASN A 39 14.80 13.25 0.89
C ASN A 39 15.36 12.50 -0.31
N LEU A 40 16.48 12.93 -0.83
CA LEU A 40 17.23 12.24 -1.88
C LEU A 40 18.62 11.85 -1.35
N TYR A 41 18.96 10.59 -1.51
CA TYR A 41 20.23 10.03 -1.06
C TYR A 41 21.03 9.43 -2.22
N ASP A 42 22.34 9.47 -2.09
CA ASP A 42 23.29 8.72 -2.90
C ASP A 42 23.83 7.56 -2.07
N LEU A 43 23.52 6.36 -2.47
CA LEU A 43 23.99 5.11 -1.89
C LEU A 43 25.19 4.63 -2.69
N GLN A 44 26.41 4.95 -2.23
CA GLN A 44 27.65 4.53 -2.89
C GLN A 44 27.95 3.07 -2.56
N TYR A 45 27.50 2.15 -3.41
CA TYR A 45 27.60 0.72 -3.15
C TYR A 45 28.96 0.10 -3.53
N ALA A 46 29.79 0.81 -4.34
CA ALA A 46 31.17 0.49 -4.66
C ALA A 46 31.93 1.77 -5.02
N GLU A 47 33.24 1.66 -5.25
CA GLU A 47 34.04 2.80 -5.68
C GLU A 47 33.57 3.33 -7.04
N GLY A 48 33.17 4.60 -7.07
CA GLY A 48 32.63 5.26 -8.27
C GLY A 48 31.29 4.71 -8.75
N LYS A 49 30.58 3.93 -7.93
CA LYS A 49 29.25 3.37 -8.25
C LYS A 49 28.20 3.90 -7.27
N HIS A 50 27.15 4.46 -7.83
CA HIS A 50 26.12 5.20 -7.14
C HIS A 50 24.75 4.60 -7.40
N TYR A 51 23.87 4.62 -6.39
CA TYR A 51 22.46 4.29 -6.48
C TYR A 51 21.66 5.39 -5.80
N PHE A 52 20.75 6.02 -6.53
CA PHE A 52 19.98 7.13 -6.00
C PHE A 52 18.65 6.65 -5.43
N GLU A 53 18.36 7.09 -4.23
CA GLU A 53 17.15 6.71 -3.48
C GLU A 53 16.38 7.95 -3.06
N ALA A 54 15.07 7.95 -3.32
CA ALA A 54 14.13 8.90 -2.74
C ALA A 54 13.46 8.25 -1.52
N SER A 55 13.50 8.90 -0.35
CA SER A 55 12.93 8.32 0.87
C SER A 55 12.21 9.38 1.71
N ARG A 56 11.13 8.97 2.38
CA ARG A 56 10.46 9.77 3.42
C ARG A 56 11.26 9.76 4.72
N ARG A 57 12.15 8.78 4.89
CA ARG A 57 12.94 8.57 6.11
C ARG A 57 14.14 9.52 6.21
N GLY A 58 14.53 9.80 7.43
CA GLY A 58 15.83 10.42 7.71
C GLY A 58 16.99 9.46 7.37
N LYS A 59 18.18 10.02 7.11
CA LYS A 59 19.38 9.25 6.75
C LYS A 59 19.68 8.07 7.69
N ASN A 60 19.37 8.22 8.98
CA ASN A 60 19.65 7.19 9.97
C ASN A 60 18.60 6.09 10.02
N ASP A 61 17.41 6.33 9.47
CA ASP A 61 16.24 5.46 9.52
C ASP A 61 15.97 4.74 8.20
N LEU A 62 16.84 4.93 7.19
CA LEU A 62 16.74 4.27 5.90
C LEU A 62 16.72 2.74 6.05
N VAL A 63 15.88 2.06 5.28
CA VAL A 63 15.76 0.60 5.34
C VAL A 63 17.10 -0.09 5.03
N VAL A 64 17.91 0.46 4.12
CA VAL A 64 19.24 -0.07 3.80
C VAL A 64 20.20 -0.09 5.00
N ARG A 65 19.93 0.68 6.05
CA ARG A 65 20.72 0.72 7.30
C ARG A 65 20.27 -0.31 8.33
N MET A 66 19.07 -0.84 8.19
CA MET A 66 18.50 -1.82 9.11
C MET A 66 19.21 -3.17 9.00
N THR A 67 19.16 -3.95 10.06
CA THR A 67 19.50 -5.38 10.03
C THR A 67 18.36 -6.16 9.40
N ASP A 68 18.62 -7.41 9.03
CA ASP A 68 17.57 -8.29 8.46
C ASP A 68 16.42 -8.53 9.45
N GLU A 69 16.72 -8.54 10.77
CA GLU A 69 15.72 -8.70 11.82
C GLU A 69 14.84 -7.44 11.95
N GLU A 70 15.46 -6.26 11.93
CA GLU A 70 14.75 -4.98 11.94
C GLU A 70 13.85 -4.84 10.70
N VAL A 71 14.33 -5.19 9.50
CA VAL A 71 13.51 -5.17 8.27
C VAL A 71 12.32 -6.12 8.38
N ARG A 72 12.51 -7.33 8.94
CA ARG A 72 11.41 -8.30 9.12
C ARG A 72 10.37 -7.86 10.14
N GLY A 73 10.75 -7.02 11.08
CA GLY A 73 9.88 -6.50 12.15
C GLY A 73 9.39 -5.08 11.91
N MET A 74 9.79 -4.42 10.82
CA MET A 74 9.43 -3.02 10.59
C MET A 74 7.93 -2.86 10.29
N LEU A 75 7.37 -1.74 10.75
CA LEU A 75 6.08 -1.28 10.27
C LEU A 75 6.25 -0.61 8.90
N PRO A 76 5.29 -0.77 7.98
CA PRO A 76 5.30 -0.07 6.71
C PRO A 76 5.11 1.44 6.89
N ASP A 77 5.30 2.19 5.81
CA ASP A 77 5.06 3.63 5.82
C ASP A 77 3.58 3.97 5.69
N ALA A 78 2.84 3.14 4.97
CA ALA A 78 1.45 3.38 4.62
C ALA A 78 0.60 2.10 4.69
N VAL A 79 -0.71 2.28 4.64
CA VAL A 79 -1.71 1.24 4.42
C VAL A 79 -2.45 1.50 3.11
N THR A 80 -2.83 0.43 2.42
CA THR A 80 -3.71 0.44 1.24
C THR A 80 -4.83 -0.55 1.49
N ILE A 81 -6.07 -0.11 1.35
CA ILE A 81 -7.25 -0.86 1.80
C ILE A 81 -8.17 -1.19 0.64
N ALA A 82 -8.46 -2.47 0.44
CA ALA A 82 -9.58 -2.91 -0.36
C ALA A 82 -10.87 -2.76 0.46
N VAL A 83 -11.59 -1.65 0.29
CA VAL A 83 -12.85 -1.39 0.97
C VAL A 83 -13.97 -2.05 0.16
N VAL A 84 -14.55 -3.10 0.72
CA VAL A 84 -15.62 -3.89 0.10
C VAL A 84 -16.93 -3.61 0.82
N LEU A 85 -17.88 -3.07 0.09
CA LEU A 85 -19.21 -2.73 0.59
C LEU A 85 -20.19 -3.86 0.30
N HIS A 86 -20.88 -4.31 1.32
CA HIS A 86 -22.04 -5.19 1.22
C HIS A 86 -23.32 -4.37 1.34
N LEU A 87 -24.06 -4.26 0.24
CA LEU A 87 -25.27 -3.45 0.10
C LEU A 87 -26.53 -4.34 0.07
N PRO A 88 -27.73 -3.78 0.30
CA PRO A 88 -28.99 -4.53 0.20
C PRO A 88 -29.15 -5.26 -1.13
N GLY A 89 -29.78 -6.44 -1.10
CA GLY A 89 -29.99 -7.27 -2.31
C GLY A 89 -28.75 -8.03 -2.75
N ASP A 90 -27.91 -8.43 -1.79
CA ASP A 90 -26.67 -9.22 -2.00
C ASP A 90 -25.68 -8.57 -2.97
N GLN A 91 -25.67 -7.23 -3.01
CA GLN A 91 -24.75 -6.48 -3.85
C GLN A 91 -23.42 -6.28 -3.13
N THR A 92 -22.35 -6.75 -3.75
CA THR A 92 -20.97 -6.49 -3.29
C THR A 92 -20.30 -5.52 -4.24
N ARG A 93 -19.64 -4.48 -3.69
CA ARG A 93 -18.95 -3.43 -4.44
C ARG A 93 -17.56 -3.18 -3.86
N LEU A 94 -16.58 -3.03 -4.72
CA LEU A 94 -15.28 -2.45 -4.35
C LEU A 94 -15.39 -0.92 -4.42
N LEU A 95 -15.10 -0.25 -3.32
CA LEU A 95 -15.06 1.21 -3.26
C LEU A 95 -13.67 1.68 -3.70
N MET A 96 -13.64 2.52 -4.72
CA MET A 96 -12.47 3.23 -5.20
C MET A 96 -12.78 4.72 -5.28
N SER A 97 -11.77 5.55 -5.44
CA SER A 97 -11.92 6.99 -5.67
C SER A 97 -11.03 7.45 -6.82
N TYR A 98 -11.33 8.61 -7.41
CA TYR A 98 -10.42 9.30 -8.32
C TYR A 98 -9.63 10.32 -7.53
N GLU A 99 -8.31 10.12 -7.42
CA GLU A 99 -7.39 10.99 -6.69
C GLU A 99 -6.39 11.64 -7.64
N TYR A 100 -6.18 12.95 -7.52
CA TYR A 100 -5.19 13.67 -8.32
C TYR A 100 -3.78 13.37 -7.85
N ARG A 101 -2.98 12.77 -8.72
CA ARG A 101 -1.58 12.45 -8.45
C ARG A 101 -0.66 13.44 -9.15
N TYR A 102 -0.14 14.42 -8.41
CA TYR A 102 0.72 15.49 -8.92
C TYR A 102 1.88 15.02 -9.80
N PRO A 103 2.63 13.94 -9.45
CA PRO A 103 3.72 13.46 -10.31
C PRO A 103 3.27 12.93 -11.67
N VAL A 104 2.00 12.56 -11.81
CA VAL A 104 1.41 12.05 -13.05
C VAL A 104 0.57 13.13 -13.75
N GLY A 105 0.14 14.14 -13.00
CA GLY A 105 -0.68 15.25 -13.52
C GLY A 105 -2.10 14.86 -13.92
N GLN A 106 -2.66 13.80 -13.31
CA GLN A 106 -3.98 13.27 -13.65
C GLN A 106 -4.70 12.75 -12.39
N PHE A 107 -6.03 12.70 -12.46
CA PHE A 107 -6.83 11.88 -11.57
C PHE A 107 -6.66 10.42 -11.93
N LEU A 108 -6.30 9.60 -10.95
CA LEU A 108 -6.13 8.15 -11.12
C LEU A 108 -7.12 7.42 -10.24
N LEU A 109 -7.65 6.33 -10.76
CA LEU A 109 -8.41 5.36 -9.95
C LEU A 109 -7.49 4.85 -8.82
N SER A 110 -7.88 5.11 -7.58
CA SER A 110 -7.09 4.88 -6.38
C SER A 110 -7.93 4.16 -5.31
N PRO A 111 -7.35 3.19 -4.59
CA PRO A 111 -7.96 2.66 -3.37
C PRO A 111 -7.79 3.65 -2.21
N VAL A 112 -8.55 3.45 -1.14
CA VAL A 112 -8.32 4.12 0.14
C VAL A 112 -6.92 3.78 0.65
N ALA A 113 -6.12 4.79 0.96
CA ALA A 113 -4.73 4.60 1.38
C ALA A 113 -4.15 5.83 2.06
N GLY A 114 -3.37 5.63 3.12
CA GLY A 114 -2.66 6.73 3.75
C GLY A 114 -1.47 6.29 4.58
N LEU A 115 -0.72 7.26 5.09
CA LEU A 115 0.47 7.04 5.90
C LEU A 115 0.10 6.61 7.32
N LEU A 116 0.94 5.77 7.93
CA LEU A 116 0.83 5.50 9.36
C LEU A 116 1.23 6.74 10.16
N ASP A 117 0.30 7.25 10.92
CA ASP A 117 0.55 8.33 11.86
C ASP A 117 1.32 7.85 13.10
N PRO A 118 2.00 8.77 13.82
CA PRO A 118 2.64 8.43 15.10
C PRO A 118 1.67 7.78 16.09
N ASP A 119 0.42 8.22 16.16
CA ASP A 119 -0.60 7.69 17.06
C ASP A 119 -1.02 6.28 16.68
N ASP A 120 -1.14 5.96 15.39
CA ASP A 120 -1.42 4.61 14.90
C ASP A 120 -0.35 3.62 15.38
N ARG A 121 0.93 4.03 15.33
CA ARG A 121 2.08 3.20 15.71
C ARG A 121 2.08 2.78 17.19
N HIS A 122 1.34 3.48 18.02
CA HIS A 122 1.20 3.18 19.45
C HIS A 122 -0.04 2.33 19.78
N CYS A 123 -0.90 2.05 18.80
CA CYS A 123 -2.06 1.18 18.97
C CYS A 123 -1.67 -0.29 19.08
N ALA A 124 -2.57 -1.11 19.64
CA ALA A 124 -2.37 -2.55 19.75
C ALA A 124 -2.26 -3.23 18.36
N ASP A 125 -2.98 -2.72 17.37
CA ASP A 125 -2.87 -3.13 15.97
C ASP A 125 -2.71 -1.88 15.09
N PRO A 126 -1.48 -1.43 14.85
CA PRO A 126 -1.19 -0.21 14.12
C PRO A 126 -1.78 -0.16 12.71
N LEU A 127 -1.77 -1.28 11.99
CA LEU A 127 -2.23 -1.34 10.61
C LEU A 127 -3.76 -1.24 10.51
N VAL A 128 -4.46 -1.91 11.43
CA VAL A 128 -5.93 -1.83 11.49
C VAL A 128 -6.36 -0.45 11.96
N SER A 129 -5.66 0.14 12.93
CA SER A 129 -5.95 1.51 13.39
C SER A 129 -5.84 2.53 12.27
N ALA A 130 -4.72 2.51 11.53
CA ALA A 130 -4.52 3.37 10.37
C ALA A 130 -5.61 3.14 9.31
N ALA A 131 -5.93 1.88 9.00
CA ALA A 131 -6.96 1.58 8.00
C ALA A 131 -8.35 2.11 8.39
N ILE A 132 -8.74 1.99 9.65
CA ILE A 132 -10.03 2.53 10.13
C ILE A 132 -10.06 4.06 10.06
N ARG A 133 -8.95 4.72 10.40
CA ARG A 133 -8.82 6.17 10.31
C ARG A 133 -8.93 6.64 8.86
N GLU A 134 -8.15 6.05 7.93
CA GLU A 134 -8.15 6.42 6.51
C GLU A 134 -9.51 6.17 5.84
N ILE A 135 -10.18 5.04 6.16
CA ILE A 135 -11.55 4.80 5.67
C ILE A 135 -12.47 5.94 6.08
N ARG A 136 -12.39 6.40 7.34
CA ARG A 136 -13.23 7.49 7.82
C ARG A 136 -12.89 8.83 7.16
N GLU A 137 -11.62 9.14 7.01
CA GLU A 137 -11.13 10.41 6.45
C GLU A 137 -11.45 10.53 4.96
N GLU A 138 -11.12 9.51 4.17
CA GLU A 138 -11.32 9.56 2.72
C GLU A 138 -12.76 9.23 2.27
N THR A 139 -13.54 8.49 3.08
CA THR A 139 -14.86 8.00 2.63
C THR A 139 -16.04 8.45 3.50
N GLY A 140 -15.79 9.00 4.68
CA GLY A 140 -16.82 9.33 5.67
C GLY A 140 -17.40 8.12 6.40
N LEU A 141 -17.09 6.88 5.98
CA LEU A 141 -17.64 5.67 6.57
C LEU A 141 -17.08 5.41 7.97
N THR A 142 -17.95 4.96 8.85
CA THR A 142 -17.54 4.46 10.17
C THR A 142 -17.53 2.95 10.18
N VAL A 143 -16.36 2.36 10.44
CA VAL A 143 -16.20 0.90 10.62
C VAL A 143 -16.82 0.50 11.96
N LYS A 144 -17.79 -0.42 11.92
CA LYS A 144 -18.54 -0.93 13.09
C LYS A 144 -17.86 -2.19 13.64
N GLU A 145 -18.16 -2.56 14.87
CA GLU A 145 -17.67 -3.82 15.47
C GLU A 145 -18.09 -5.08 14.69
N SER A 146 -19.21 -5.00 13.97
CA SER A 146 -19.69 -6.10 13.10
C SER A 146 -18.91 -6.24 11.80
N ASP A 147 -18.20 -5.20 11.39
CA ASP A 147 -17.43 -5.16 10.15
C ASP A 147 -16.09 -5.88 10.32
N LYS A 148 -15.47 -6.25 9.23
CA LYS A 148 -14.22 -7.00 9.27
C LYS A 148 -13.10 -6.22 8.62
N VAL A 149 -12.04 -5.97 9.37
CA VAL A 149 -10.79 -5.42 8.83
C VAL A 149 -9.68 -6.45 9.03
N ARG A 150 -9.02 -6.83 7.93
CA ARG A 150 -8.00 -7.89 7.93
C ARG A 150 -6.74 -7.44 7.22
N VAL A 151 -5.59 -7.65 7.83
CA VAL A 151 -4.29 -7.49 7.19
C VAL A 151 -4.06 -8.68 6.25
N LEU A 152 -3.86 -8.41 4.96
CA LEU A 152 -3.58 -9.42 3.94
C LEU A 152 -2.09 -9.55 3.68
N ASN A 153 -1.38 -8.43 3.66
CA ASN A 153 0.07 -8.36 3.57
C ASN A 153 0.57 -7.26 4.52
N PRO A 154 1.39 -7.59 5.53
CA PRO A 154 1.81 -6.59 6.52
C PRO A 154 2.83 -5.58 6.01
N CYS A 155 3.59 -5.91 4.96
CA CYS A 155 4.59 -5.00 4.40
C CYS A 155 5.03 -5.46 3.01
N ALA A 156 4.90 -4.58 2.03
CA ALA A 156 5.43 -4.75 0.68
C ALA A 156 6.05 -3.44 0.21
N PHE A 157 7.25 -3.50 -0.37
CA PHE A 157 7.89 -2.31 -0.93
C PHE A 157 7.18 -1.84 -2.20
N SER A 158 6.88 -0.54 -2.29
CA SER A 158 6.12 0.04 -3.40
C SER A 158 6.92 0.08 -4.69
N SER A 159 8.16 0.55 -4.63
CA SER A 159 9.06 0.65 -5.79
C SER A 159 10.53 0.55 -5.36
N PRO A 160 11.02 -0.65 -4.95
CA PRO A 160 12.33 -0.83 -4.33
C PRO A 160 13.51 -0.55 -5.28
N GLY A 161 13.24 -0.29 -6.55
CA GLY A 161 14.22 0.24 -7.51
C GLY A 161 14.49 1.74 -7.40
N MET A 162 13.73 2.47 -6.57
CA MET A 162 13.85 3.93 -6.45
C MET A 162 13.66 4.43 -5.02
N THR A 163 12.91 3.73 -4.21
CA THR A 163 12.50 4.15 -2.87
C THR A 163 12.40 2.96 -1.93
N ASP A 164 12.62 3.20 -0.65
CA ASP A 164 12.36 2.25 0.44
C ASP A 164 10.93 2.36 1.00
N GLU A 165 10.05 3.11 0.33
CA GLU A 165 8.65 3.23 0.71
C GLU A 165 7.94 1.87 0.67
N SER A 166 7.16 1.60 1.71
CA SER A 166 6.46 0.33 1.90
C SER A 166 5.01 0.52 2.31
N ASN A 167 4.16 -0.43 1.90
CA ASN A 167 2.74 -0.46 2.16
C ASN A 167 2.31 -1.79 2.79
N ALA A 168 1.36 -1.74 3.74
CA ALA A 168 0.55 -2.89 4.08
C ALA A 168 -0.71 -2.92 3.20
N PHE A 169 -1.18 -4.12 2.86
CA PHE A 169 -2.46 -4.30 2.17
C PHE A 169 -3.48 -4.93 3.10
N LEU A 170 -4.63 -4.28 3.22
CA LEU A 170 -5.74 -4.71 4.05
C LEU A 170 -7.01 -4.90 3.22
N CYS A 171 -7.96 -5.64 3.77
CA CYS A 171 -9.33 -5.73 3.27
C CYS A 171 -10.28 -5.34 4.39
N ALA A 172 -11.17 -4.40 4.11
CA ALA A 172 -12.27 -3.99 4.99
C ALA A 172 -13.60 -4.37 4.34
N GLU A 173 -14.37 -5.24 5.00
CA GLU A 173 -15.72 -5.61 4.60
C GLU A 173 -16.71 -4.82 5.46
N ILE A 174 -17.47 -3.90 4.86
CA ILE A 174 -18.37 -2.97 5.53
C ILE A 174 -19.79 -3.20 5.02
N THR A 175 -20.74 -3.36 5.95
CA THR A 175 -22.15 -3.52 5.59
C THR A 175 -22.88 -2.20 5.74
N LEU A 176 -23.54 -1.75 4.65
CA LEU A 176 -24.30 -0.50 4.59
C LEU A 176 -25.73 -0.75 4.13
N ASP A 177 -26.68 0.00 4.72
CA ASP A 177 -28.07 0.01 4.28
C ASP A 177 -28.28 0.90 3.03
N ASN A 178 -27.46 1.90 2.85
CA ASN A 178 -27.43 2.83 1.71
C ASN A 178 -26.08 3.52 1.59
N LEU A 179 -25.92 4.43 0.64
CA LEU A 179 -24.65 5.13 0.35
C LEU A 179 -24.63 6.59 0.85
N GLU A 180 -25.59 7.00 1.70
CA GLU A 180 -25.75 8.39 2.14
C GLU A 180 -24.58 8.86 3.03
N GLU A 181 -23.88 7.94 3.69
CA GLU A 181 -22.72 8.26 4.53
C GLU A 181 -21.45 8.56 3.70
N LEU A 182 -21.38 8.11 2.44
CA LEU A 182 -20.20 8.33 1.60
C LEU A 182 -19.98 9.81 1.31
N ASN A 183 -18.81 10.29 1.71
CA ASN A 183 -18.37 11.66 1.42
C ASN A 183 -16.85 11.77 1.49
N GLN A 184 -16.29 12.81 0.87
CA GLN A 184 -14.83 13.09 0.86
C GLN A 184 -14.49 14.37 1.62
N ASN A 185 -15.29 14.69 2.67
CA ASN A 185 -15.14 15.93 3.46
C ASN A 185 -13.91 15.89 4.39
N GLY A 186 -13.31 14.71 4.61
CA GLY A 186 -12.14 14.55 5.45
C GLY A 186 -10.80 14.67 4.70
N ALA A 187 -10.83 14.98 3.39
CA ALA A 187 -9.61 15.19 2.61
C ALA A 187 -8.74 16.32 3.20
N GLU A 188 -7.45 16.06 3.38
CA GLU A 188 -6.52 16.98 4.02
C GLU A 188 -5.33 17.37 3.10
N GLY A 189 -4.80 18.56 3.36
CA GLY A 189 -3.55 19.02 2.76
C GLY A 189 -3.60 19.16 1.24
N SER A 190 -2.88 18.31 0.52
CA SER A 190 -2.80 18.29 -0.95
C SER A 190 -3.69 17.25 -1.60
N GLU A 191 -4.53 16.56 -0.85
CA GLU A 191 -5.46 15.58 -1.37
C GLU A 191 -6.56 16.25 -2.18
N LEU A 192 -6.74 15.77 -3.39
CA LEU A 192 -7.75 16.26 -4.30
C LEU A 192 -8.45 15.05 -4.93
N PHE A 193 -9.73 14.87 -4.57
CA PHE A 193 -10.57 13.78 -5.05
C PHE A 193 -11.62 14.28 -6.06
N ASP A 194 -11.99 13.42 -7.01
CA ASP A 194 -13.06 13.63 -8.00
C ASP A 194 -14.09 12.49 -7.92
N GLY A 195 -14.64 12.30 -6.72
CA GLY A 195 -15.71 11.34 -6.46
C GLY A 195 -15.26 9.89 -6.26
N PHE A 196 -16.27 9.04 -6.07
CA PHE A 196 -16.13 7.61 -5.85
C PHE A 196 -16.50 6.80 -7.10
N GLU A 197 -15.87 5.62 -7.21
CA GLU A 197 -16.24 4.57 -8.14
C GLU A 197 -16.61 3.30 -7.38
N LEU A 198 -17.79 2.75 -7.64
CA LEU A 198 -18.31 1.54 -6.99
C LEU A 198 -18.32 0.39 -7.98
N LEU A 199 -17.26 -0.40 -7.97
CA LEU A 199 -17.06 -1.47 -8.92
C LEU A 199 -17.75 -2.75 -8.45
N ASP A 200 -18.67 -3.28 -9.26
CA ASP A 200 -19.04 -4.68 -9.13
C ASP A 200 -17.95 -5.60 -9.70
N ARG A 201 -18.13 -6.91 -9.55
CA ARG A 201 -17.11 -7.86 -9.97
C ARG A 201 -16.81 -7.83 -11.47
N GLU A 202 -17.82 -7.68 -12.33
CA GLU A 202 -17.60 -7.67 -13.78
C GLU A 202 -16.94 -6.38 -14.23
N HIS A 203 -17.35 -5.24 -13.68
CA HIS A 203 -16.71 -3.95 -13.95
C HIS A 203 -15.23 -3.93 -13.47
N ALA A 204 -14.97 -4.39 -12.24
CA ALA A 204 -13.61 -4.54 -11.74
C ALA A 204 -12.73 -5.42 -12.65
N LYS A 205 -13.30 -6.47 -13.22
CA LYS A 205 -12.62 -7.38 -14.15
C LYS A 205 -12.36 -6.74 -15.52
N GLU A 206 -13.23 -5.86 -16.00
CA GLU A 206 -13.03 -5.09 -17.23
C GLU A 206 -11.85 -4.12 -17.06
N ILE A 207 -11.85 -3.32 -15.97
CA ILE A 207 -10.74 -2.42 -15.63
C ILE A 207 -9.42 -3.21 -15.46
N TYR A 208 -9.44 -4.31 -14.73
CA TYR A 208 -8.28 -5.19 -14.54
C TYR A 208 -7.72 -5.69 -15.87
N ARG A 209 -8.57 -6.13 -16.82
CA ARG A 209 -8.16 -6.68 -18.11
C ARG A 209 -7.68 -5.63 -19.10
N SER A 210 -8.34 -4.47 -19.10
CA SER A 210 -7.98 -3.37 -19.99
C SER A 210 -6.68 -2.67 -19.56
N GLY A 211 -6.36 -2.72 -18.25
CA GLY A 211 -5.28 -1.93 -17.65
C GLY A 211 -5.58 -0.42 -17.65
N ARG A 212 -6.85 -0.04 -17.79
CA ARG A 212 -7.31 1.34 -17.82
C ARG A 212 -8.60 1.48 -17.02
N ASP A 213 -8.77 2.64 -16.39
CA ASP A 213 -10.01 3.05 -15.73
C ASP A 213 -11.08 3.52 -16.76
N ASP A 214 -12.24 3.93 -16.29
CA ASP A 214 -13.36 4.38 -17.15
C ASP A 214 -13.07 5.70 -17.85
N HIS A 215 -12.10 6.48 -17.39
CA HIS A 215 -11.60 7.68 -18.07
C HIS A 215 -10.55 7.33 -19.13
N GLY A 216 -10.17 6.06 -19.28
CA GLY A 216 -9.15 5.59 -20.20
C GLY A 216 -7.72 5.82 -19.70
N ASN A 217 -7.54 6.24 -18.45
CA ASN A 217 -6.25 6.48 -17.82
C ASN A 217 -5.64 5.18 -17.30
N PHE A 218 -4.30 5.14 -17.20
CA PHE A 218 -3.62 4.15 -16.41
C PHE A 218 -3.82 4.45 -14.92
N TYR A 219 -3.84 3.41 -14.10
CA TYR A 219 -3.98 3.51 -12.66
C TYR A 219 -2.74 2.98 -11.93
N SER A 220 -2.66 3.19 -10.62
CA SER A 220 -1.49 2.83 -9.81
C SER A 220 -1.33 1.32 -9.61
N LEU A 221 -0.11 0.87 -9.26
CA LEU A 221 0.13 -0.52 -8.84
C LEU A 221 -0.70 -0.89 -7.61
N ALA A 222 -0.93 0.06 -6.70
CA ALA A 222 -1.79 -0.14 -5.53
C ALA A 222 -3.25 -0.44 -5.95
N ALA A 223 -3.79 0.32 -6.93
CA ALA A 223 -5.12 0.07 -7.49
C ALA A 223 -5.19 -1.31 -8.17
N TRP A 224 -4.18 -1.67 -8.96
CA TRP A 224 -4.12 -2.99 -9.58
C TRP A 224 -4.09 -4.12 -8.54
N THR A 225 -3.33 -3.95 -7.45
CA THR A 225 -3.27 -4.92 -6.36
C THR A 225 -4.62 -5.08 -5.68
N VAL A 226 -5.32 -3.97 -5.40
CA VAL A 226 -6.65 -4.00 -4.77
C VAL A 226 -7.69 -4.65 -5.69
N LEU A 227 -7.65 -4.40 -7.00
CA LEU A 227 -8.47 -5.13 -7.98
C LEU A 227 -8.19 -6.64 -7.94
N CYS A 228 -6.92 -7.06 -7.88
CA CYS A 228 -6.57 -8.48 -7.73
C CYS A 228 -7.14 -9.08 -6.43
N ILE A 229 -7.02 -8.37 -5.31
CA ILE A 229 -7.57 -8.79 -4.02
C ILE A 229 -9.09 -8.99 -4.15
N PHE A 230 -9.80 -7.99 -4.62
CA PHE A 230 -11.25 -8.05 -4.80
C PHE A 230 -11.67 -9.21 -5.70
N LEU A 231 -11.08 -9.35 -6.88
CA LEU A 231 -11.40 -10.40 -7.84
C LEU A 231 -11.05 -11.82 -7.35
N SER A 232 -10.11 -11.95 -6.41
CA SER A 232 -9.73 -13.25 -5.86
C SER A 232 -10.58 -13.69 -4.67
N MET A 233 -11.21 -12.74 -3.95
CA MET A 233 -11.90 -13.00 -2.69
C MET A 233 -13.42 -12.90 -2.78
N PHE A 234 -13.93 -12.14 -3.74
CA PHE A 234 -15.34 -11.80 -3.94
C PHE A 234 -15.75 -12.03 -5.41
#